data_fd50ed5a5f582ad8e25e46c611583780
#
_entry.id   fd50ed5a5f582ad8e25e46c611583780
#
_cell.length_a   1.000
_cell.length_b   1.000
_cell.length_c   1.000
_cell.angle_alpha   90.00
_cell.angle_beta   90.00
_cell.angle_gamma   90.00
#
_symmetry.space_group_name_H-M   'P 1'
#
loop_
_entity.id
_entity.type
_entity.pdbx_description
1 polymer ?
#
loop_
_entity_poly.entity_id
_entity_poly.type
_entity_poly.pdbx_seq_one_letter_code
_entity_poly.pdbx_strand_id
1 'polypeptide(L)'
;MQKFKMILGVWMWVVVLLWGCQNKVKKSNLEMIPVDMDRAREVGVSDVFSEIELVPLETSENNLMGSVYPMVYRNRYFMRHNQPEGVSCFDSSGHFLYRIDQQGRGENEYRGIN
;
A
#
# COMPACT_ATOMS: atom_id res chain seq x y z
N MET A 1 -30.15 37.46 47.62
CA MET A 1 -30.83 36.38 46.87
C MET A 1 -30.54 36.42 45.35
N GLN A 2 -30.39 37.58 44.75
CA GLN A 2 -30.17 37.69 43.30
C GLN A 2 -28.77 37.16 42.84
N LYS A 3 -27.73 37.41 43.63
CA LYS A 3 -26.35 36.90 43.32
C LYS A 3 -26.25 35.38 43.44
N PHE A 4 -27.01 34.73 44.31
CA PHE A 4 -27.01 33.27 44.46
C PHE A 4 -27.64 32.56 43.25
N LYS A 5 -28.70 33.12 42.66
CA LYS A 5 -29.32 32.59 41.44
C LYS A 5 -28.40 32.69 40.22
N MET A 6 -27.59 33.77 40.15
CA MET A 6 -26.61 33.94 39.05
C MET A 6 -25.46 32.94 39.12
N ILE A 7 -24.98 32.66 40.33
CA ILE A 7 -23.90 31.67 40.55
C ILE A 7 -24.41 30.24 40.22
N LEU A 8 -25.62 29.91 40.57
CA LEU A 8 -26.22 28.62 40.26
C LEU A 8 -26.41 28.41 38.76
N GLY A 9 -26.77 29.47 38.00
CA GLY A 9 -26.90 29.44 36.55
C GLY A 9 -25.57 29.18 35.85
N VAL A 10 -24.48 29.84 36.30
CA VAL A 10 -23.14 29.66 35.73
C VAL A 10 -22.62 28.23 35.98
N TRP A 11 -22.86 27.69 37.18
CA TRP A 11 -22.46 26.30 37.49
C TRP A 11 -23.17 25.27 36.60
N MET A 12 -24.45 25.48 36.31
CA MET A 12 -25.23 24.60 35.46
C MET A 12 -24.70 24.60 34.01
N TRP A 13 -24.27 25.75 33.51
CA TRP A 13 -23.65 25.86 32.17
C TRP A 13 -22.30 25.15 32.08
N VAL A 14 -21.47 25.22 33.10
CA VAL A 14 -20.18 24.53 33.16
C VAL A 14 -20.34 23.01 33.14
N VAL A 15 -21.34 22.47 33.86
CA VAL A 15 -21.62 21.03 33.89
C VAL A 15 -22.08 20.51 32.52
N VAL A 16 -22.87 21.30 31.78
CA VAL A 16 -23.36 20.92 30.44
C VAL A 16 -22.18 20.89 29.42
N LEU A 17 -21.21 21.79 29.55
CA LEU A 17 -20.02 21.80 28.66
C LEU A 17 -19.09 20.60 28.91
N LEU A 18 -19.06 20.02 30.08
CA LEU A 18 -18.21 18.86 30.39
C LEU A 18 -18.79 17.54 29.89
N TRP A 19 -20.07 17.47 29.52
CA TRP A 19 -20.68 16.27 28.96
C TRP A 19 -20.54 16.13 27.44
N GLY A 20 -19.97 17.15 26.77
CA GLY A 20 -19.91 17.24 25.30
C GLY A 20 -18.86 16.42 24.59
N CYS A 21 -17.94 15.73 25.28
CA CYS A 21 -16.83 15.02 24.63
C CYS A 21 -16.81 13.52 24.93
N GLN A 22 -17.85 12.80 24.53
CA GLN A 22 -17.72 11.35 24.34
C GLN A 22 -17.57 11.07 22.84
N ASN A 23 -16.36 11.23 22.32
CA ASN A 23 -15.98 10.64 21.05
C ASN A 23 -16.07 9.11 21.19
N LYS A 24 -17.19 8.54 20.76
CA LYS A 24 -17.27 7.10 20.50
C LYS A 24 -16.30 6.81 19.37
N VAL A 25 -15.10 6.38 19.72
CA VAL A 25 -14.18 5.76 18.77
C VAL A 25 -14.98 4.62 18.14
N LYS A 26 -15.38 4.76 16.87
CA LYS A 26 -15.91 3.65 16.07
C LYS A 26 -14.83 2.57 16.13
N LYS A 27 -15.09 1.49 16.85
CA LYS A 27 -14.31 0.26 16.71
C LYS A 27 -14.42 -0.13 15.25
N SER A 28 -13.37 0.16 14.46
CA SER A 28 -13.23 -0.43 13.14
C SER A 28 -13.21 -1.94 13.35
N ASN A 29 -14.00 -2.69 12.60
CA ASN A 29 -13.92 -4.16 12.56
C ASN A 29 -12.63 -4.60 11.84
N LEU A 30 -11.52 -4.03 12.23
CA LEU A 30 -10.21 -4.48 11.77
C LEU A 30 -9.87 -5.73 12.57
N GLU A 31 -9.71 -6.82 11.86
CA GLU A 31 -9.18 -8.05 12.41
C GLU A 31 -7.73 -7.79 12.85
N MET A 32 -7.49 -7.86 14.15
CA MET A 32 -6.14 -7.73 14.69
C MET A 32 -5.46 -9.09 14.62
N ILE A 33 -4.38 -9.17 13.85
CA ILE A 33 -3.50 -10.33 13.82
C ILE A 33 -2.45 -10.13 14.90
N PRO A 34 -2.48 -10.88 16.01
CA PRO A 34 -1.45 -10.78 17.04
C PRO A 34 -0.14 -11.37 16.49
N VAL A 35 0.90 -10.56 16.43
CA VAL A 35 2.25 -11.00 16.06
C VAL A 35 3.07 -11.13 17.33
N ASP A 36 3.47 -12.36 17.65
CA ASP A 36 4.34 -12.67 18.78
C ASP A 36 5.79 -12.80 18.28
N MET A 37 6.59 -11.78 18.52
CA MET A 37 7.99 -11.74 18.07
C MET A 37 8.89 -12.72 18.85
N ASP A 38 8.50 -13.09 20.07
CA ASP A 38 9.28 -14.02 20.90
C ASP A 38 9.09 -15.48 20.45
N ARG A 39 8.09 -15.75 19.64
CA ARG A 39 7.81 -17.04 19.02
C ARG A 39 8.22 -17.13 17.57
N ALA A 40 9.01 -16.16 17.09
CA ALA A 40 9.55 -16.23 15.75
C ALA A 40 10.41 -17.48 15.59
N ARG A 41 10.15 -18.28 14.55
CA ARG A 41 10.92 -19.47 14.20
C ARG A 41 11.41 -19.37 12.76
N GLU A 42 12.52 -19.98 12.49
CA GLU A 42 12.94 -20.19 11.10
C GLU A 42 11.97 -21.12 10.41
N VAL A 43 11.51 -20.70 9.22
CA VAL A 43 10.59 -21.46 8.38
C VAL A 43 11.29 -21.75 7.06
N GLY A 44 11.34 -23.02 6.68
CA GLY A 44 11.90 -23.41 5.38
C GLY A 44 11.01 -22.95 4.24
N VAL A 45 11.61 -22.69 3.08
CA VAL A 45 10.87 -22.30 1.87
C VAL A 45 9.80 -23.33 1.53
N SER A 46 10.11 -24.62 1.68
CA SER A 46 9.19 -25.74 1.45
C SER A 46 8.00 -25.80 2.42
N ASP A 47 8.07 -25.13 3.56
CA ASP A 47 6.98 -25.09 4.53
C ASP A 47 5.90 -24.06 4.13
N VAL A 48 6.26 -23.11 3.29
CA VAL A 48 5.40 -22.00 2.85
C VAL A 48 4.94 -22.15 1.41
N PHE A 49 5.83 -22.67 0.54
CA PHE A 49 5.57 -22.81 -0.89
C PHE A 49 5.53 -24.28 -1.29
N SER A 50 4.48 -24.65 -1.98
CA SER A 50 4.34 -26.02 -2.55
C SER A 50 5.12 -26.19 -3.85
N GLU A 51 5.36 -25.09 -4.58
CA GLU A 51 6.04 -25.08 -5.87
C GLU A 51 6.75 -23.75 -6.10
N ILE A 52 7.88 -23.80 -6.78
CA ILE A 52 8.64 -22.63 -7.23
C ILE A 52 8.87 -22.77 -8.73
N GLU A 53 8.36 -21.83 -9.49
CA GLU A 53 8.60 -21.74 -10.93
C GLU A 53 9.61 -20.62 -11.22
N LEU A 54 10.58 -20.92 -12.07
CA LEU A 54 11.56 -19.94 -12.57
C LEU A 54 11.24 -19.59 -14.02
N VAL A 55 10.84 -18.35 -14.25
CA VAL A 55 10.56 -17.86 -15.61
C VAL A 55 11.70 -16.93 -16.03
N PRO A 56 12.56 -17.37 -16.98
CA PRO A 56 13.61 -16.52 -17.53
C PRO A 56 12.98 -15.42 -18.38
N LEU A 57 13.33 -14.16 -18.13
CA LEU A 57 12.87 -13.05 -18.95
C LEU A 57 13.81 -12.84 -20.14
N GLU A 58 13.23 -12.61 -21.31
CA GLU A 58 13.96 -12.26 -22.51
C GLU A 58 14.78 -10.98 -22.27
N THR A 59 16.08 -11.05 -22.60
CA THR A 59 17.02 -9.94 -22.42
C THR A 59 17.54 -9.47 -23.77
N SER A 60 17.35 -8.19 -24.06
CA SER A 60 17.87 -7.52 -25.25
C SER A 60 18.31 -6.10 -24.89
N GLU A 61 19.01 -5.41 -25.80
CA GLU A 61 19.40 -4.02 -25.57
C GLU A 61 18.21 -3.09 -25.29
N ASN A 62 17.03 -3.43 -25.83
CA ASN A 62 15.81 -2.62 -25.69
C ASN A 62 15.04 -2.87 -24.39
N ASN A 63 15.33 -3.95 -23.66
CA ASN A 63 14.63 -4.31 -22.42
C ASN A 63 15.55 -4.51 -21.23
N LEU A 64 16.77 -3.96 -21.27
CA LEU A 64 17.63 -3.91 -20.10
C LEU A 64 16.97 -3.04 -19.02
N MET A 65 16.93 -3.59 -17.83
CA MET A 65 16.30 -2.98 -16.67
C MET A 65 17.28 -2.96 -15.50
N GLY A 66 17.34 -1.85 -14.78
CA GLY A 66 18.03 -1.76 -13.51
C GLY A 66 17.23 -2.40 -12.36
N SER A 67 17.05 -1.69 -11.24
CA SER A 67 16.20 -2.18 -10.14
C SER A 67 14.77 -2.36 -10.60
N VAL A 68 14.22 -3.57 -10.39
CA VAL A 68 12.88 -3.96 -10.85
C VAL A 68 11.96 -4.27 -9.70
N TYR A 69 10.68 -3.94 -9.89
CA TYR A 69 9.58 -4.28 -8.99
C TYR A 69 8.56 -5.12 -9.79
N PRO A 70 8.52 -6.44 -9.56
CA PRO A 70 7.68 -7.33 -10.33
C PRO A 70 6.21 -7.24 -9.89
N MET A 71 5.31 -7.35 -10.85
CA MET A 71 3.87 -7.51 -10.64
C MET A 71 3.32 -8.52 -11.65
N VAL A 72 2.48 -9.43 -11.21
CA VAL A 72 1.82 -10.43 -12.07
C VAL A 72 0.36 -10.07 -12.22
N TYR A 73 -0.12 -9.97 -13.44
CA TYR A 73 -1.52 -9.71 -13.73
C TYR A 73 -1.98 -10.42 -15.01
N ARG A 74 -3.06 -11.15 -14.97
CA ARG A 74 -3.65 -11.87 -16.11
C ARG A 74 -2.61 -12.69 -16.91
N ASN A 75 -1.81 -13.47 -16.21
CA ASN A 75 -0.78 -14.32 -16.81
C ASN A 75 0.30 -13.56 -17.59
N ARG A 76 0.60 -12.32 -17.16
CA ARG A 76 1.67 -11.48 -17.69
C ARG A 76 2.51 -10.95 -16.54
N TYR A 77 3.79 -10.73 -16.83
CA TYR A 77 4.74 -10.13 -15.91
C TYR A 77 4.94 -8.67 -16.27
N PHE A 78 4.69 -7.79 -15.33
CA PHE A 78 4.95 -6.35 -15.46
C PHE A 78 6.13 -6.02 -14.55
N MET A 79 7.20 -5.54 -15.15
CA MET A 79 8.41 -5.16 -14.45
C MET A 79 8.52 -3.63 -14.43
N ARG A 80 8.15 -3.02 -13.30
CA ARG A 80 8.44 -1.60 -13.11
C ARG A 80 9.93 -1.43 -12.84
N HIS A 81 10.58 -0.52 -13.51
CA HIS A 81 12.01 -0.25 -13.36
C HIS A 81 12.31 1.25 -13.34
N ASN A 82 13.39 1.62 -12.66
CA ASN A 82 13.78 3.01 -12.46
C ASN A 82 14.87 3.48 -13.44
N GLN A 83 15.58 2.55 -14.08
CA GLN A 83 16.68 2.86 -14.98
C GLN A 83 16.64 1.94 -16.21
N PRO A 84 16.19 2.50 -17.34
CA PRO A 84 15.43 3.74 -17.50
C PRO A 84 14.05 3.60 -16.84
N GLU A 85 13.43 4.71 -16.43
CA GLU A 85 12.10 4.67 -15.80
C GLU A 85 11.05 4.16 -16.77
N GLY A 86 10.22 3.20 -16.31
CA GLY A 86 9.17 2.62 -17.14
C GLY A 86 8.62 1.33 -16.60
N VAL A 87 7.75 0.72 -17.40
CA VAL A 87 7.19 -0.60 -17.14
C VAL A 87 7.37 -1.46 -18.37
N SER A 88 8.08 -2.56 -18.23
CA SER A 88 8.21 -3.59 -19.27
C SER A 88 7.21 -4.71 -19.04
N CYS A 89 6.53 -5.14 -20.10
CA CYS A 89 5.55 -6.22 -20.07
C CYS A 89 6.11 -7.44 -20.79
N PHE A 90 5.95 -8.61 -20.15
CA PHE A 90 6.34 -9.91 -20.68
C PHE A 90 5.14 -10.85 -20.65
N ASP A 91 5.12 -11.83 -21.53
CA ASP A 91 4.15 -12.91 -21.50
C ASP A 91 4.46 -13.95 -20.38
N SER A 92 3.64 -14.97 -20.28
CA SER A 92 3.81 -16.06 -19.29
C SER A 92 5.06 -16.90 -19.49
N SER A 93 5.64 -16.87 -20.66
CA SER A 93 6.89 -17.59 -21.02
C SER A 93 8.14 -16.71 -20.85
N GLY A 94 7.96 -15.43 -20.48
CA GLY A 94 9.04 -14.48 -20.28
C GLY A 94 9.47 -13.74 -21.53
N HIS A 95 8.75 -13.85 -22.66
CA HIS A 95 9.07 -13.08 -23.88
C HIS A 95 8.62 -11.62 -23.71
N PHE A 96 9.45 -10.70 -24.18
CA PHE A 96 9.17 -9.28 -24.16
C PHE A 96 8.03 -8.94 -25.12
N LEU A 97 7.03 -8.19 -24.63
CA LEU A 97 5.89 -7.75 -25.42
C LEU A 97 5.98 -6.26 -25.77
N TYR A 98 6.10 -5.41 -24.78
CA TYR A 98 6.17 -3.96 -24.95
C TYR A 98 6.68 -3.27 -23.69
N ARG A 99 7.04 -1.99 -23.87
CA ARG A 99 7.44 -1.09 -22.77
C ARG A 99 6.54 0.14 -22.76
N ILE A 100 6.23 0.60 -21.57
CA ILE A 100 5.59 1.88 -21.30
C ILE A 100 6.67 2.77 -20.67
N ASP A 101 7.15 3.76 -21.43
CA ASP A 101 8.24 4.67 -21.03
C ASP A 101 7.96 6.13 -21.45
N GLN A 102 6.70 6.43 -21.78
CA GLN A 102 6.26 7.77 -22.22
C GLN A 102 6.09 8.71 -21.02
N GLN A 103 7.21 9.07 -20.42
CA GLN A 103 7.22 10.04 -19.34
C GLN A 103 7.23 11.46 -19.88
N GLY A 104 6.28 12.29 -19.43
CA GLY A 104 6.19 13.69 -19.86
C GLY A 104 4.99 14.43 -19.28
N ARG A 105 4.52 15.45 -20.02
CA ARG A 105 3.37 16.29 -19.65
C ARG A 105 2.32 16.39 -20.77
N GLY A 106 2.46 15.59 -21.82
CA GLY A 106 1.53 15.52 -22.93
C GLY A 106 0.27 14.72 -22.61
N GLU A 107 -0.65 14.66 -23.58
CA GLU A 107 -1.99 14.04 -23.42
C GLU A 107 -1.91 12.52 -23.16
N ASN A 108 -0.89 11.83 -23.69
CA ASN A 108 -0.69 10.39 -23.53
C ASN A 108 0.58 10.05 -22.73
N GLU A 109 1.04 10.98 -21.90
CA GLU A 109 2.25 10.86 -21.12
C GLU A 109 1.94 10.80 -19.64
N TYR A 110 2.73 10.04 -18.86
CA TYR A 110 2.61 9.99 -17.41
C TYR A 110 3.74 10.79 -16.75
N ARG A 111 3.49 11.39 -15.58
CA ARG A 111 4.48 12.22 -14.86
C ARG A 111 5.46 11.42 -14.01
N GLY A 112 5.08 10.22 -13.60
CA GLY A 112 5.88 9.33 -12.80
C GLY A 112 5.06 8.10 -12.39
N ILE A 113 5.74 6.99 -12.15
CA ILE A 113 5.14 5.73 -11.72
C ILE A 113 5.50 5.53 -10.24
N ASN A 114 4.55 5.84 -9.36
CA ASN A 114 4.69 5.69 -7.90
C ASN A 114 4.23 4.32 -7.43
#